data_4f3963a6736d8a18c0a08a17030043bc
#
_entry.id   4f3963a6736d8a18c0a08a17030043bc
#
_cell.length_a   1.000
_cell.length_b   1.000
_cell.length_c   1.000
_cell.angle_alpha   90.00
_cell.angle_beta   90.00
_cell.angle_gamma   90.00
#
_symmetry.space_group_name_H-M   'P 1'
#
loop_
_entity.id
_entity.type
_entity.pdbx_description
1 polymer ?
#
loop_
_entity_poly.entity_id
_entity_poly.type
_entity_poly.pdbx_seq_one_letter_code
_entity_poly.pdbx_strand_id
1 'polypeptide(L)'
;MRIETQRLIIRDLERKDQEQLYKIVWQKNVVRFMKDWSENSPNPQSFDGYIDWHQTQKDSTDVYECKRYAITLKQEDKLIGTVGMGLEETLNEVELAYFLDEEYQRNGYATEAVKALFDWCMKVSDLKYMILTIDSANKASCWTAEKAGFELFEKRYPVNHKQPNMESDCYYYYRKYRE
;
A
#
# COMPACT_ATOMS: atom_id res chain seq x y z
N MET A 1 14.16 -5.07 -3.77
CA MET A 1 14.08 -3.60 -4.03
C MET A 1 14.51 -2.81 -2.78
N ARG A 2 15.15 -1.64 -2.96
CA ARG A 2 15.44 -0.70 -1.85
C ARG A 2 15.34 0.74 -2.35
N ILE A 3 14.46 1.52 -1.73
CA ILE A 3 14.31 2.96 -1.99
C ILE A 3 14.59 3.70 -0.68
N GLU A 4 15.46 4.69 -0.72
CA GLU A 4 15.72 5.57 0.42
C GLU A 4 15.14 6.95 0.18
N THR A 5 14.41 7.45 1.17
CA THR A 5 13.85 8.79 1.18
C THR A 5 14.55 9.64 2.26
N GLN A 6 13.99 10.79 2.58
CA GLN A 6 14.53 11.62 3.66
C GLN A 6 14.47 10.90 5.02
N ARG A 7 13.35 10.22 5.32
CA ARG A 7 13.07 9.64 6.65
C ARG A 7 12.88 8.12 6.64
N LEU A 8 12.64 7.53 5.45
CA LEU A 8 12.22 6.14 5.31
C LEU A 8 13.20 5.32 4.47
N ILE A 9 13.16 4.01 4.71
CA ILE A 9 13.64 3.00 3.79
C ILE A 9 12.42 2.16 3.40
N ILE A 10 12.20 2.00 2.09
CA ILE A 10 11.22 1.09 1.53
C ILE A 10 12.02 -0.10 0.99
N ARG A 11 11.79 -1.28 1.52
CA ARG A 11 12.53 -2.50 1.20
C ARG A 11 11.65 -3.73 1.17
N ASP A 12 12.19 -4.82 0.67
CA ASP A 12 11.51 -6.10 0.75
C ASP A 12 11.23 -6.46 2.22
N LEU A 13 10.10 -7.13 2.45
CA LEU A 13 9.75 -7.68 3.76
C LEU A 13 10.74 -8.79 4.12
N GLU A 14 11.14 -8.82 5.38
CA GLU A 14 12.06 -9.80 5.95
C GLU A 14 11.38 -10.56 7.11
N ARG A 15 11.89 -11.73 7.46
CA ARG A 15 11.31 -12.52 8.55
C ARG A 15 11.31 -11.78 9.91
N LYS A 16 12.26 -10.90 10.14
CA LYS A 16 12.30 -10.04 11.34
C LYS A 16 11.11 -9.09 11.46
N ASP A 17 10.42 -8.80 10.33
CA ASP A 17 9.28 -7.89 10.27
C ASP A 17 7.96 -8.53 10.70
N GLN A 18 7.88 -9.87 10.73
CA GLN A 18 6.64 -10.64 10.88
C GLN A 18 5.85 -10.26 12.13
N GLU A 19 6.51 -10.23 13.29
CA GLU A 19 5.87 -9.90 14.56
C GLU A 19 5.26 -8.49 14.55
N GLN A 20 5.99 -7.53 14.00
CA GLN A 20 5.51 -6.15 13.93
C GLN A 20 4.42 -6.01 12.87
N LEU A 21 4.58 -6.67 11.72
CA LEU A 21 3.56 -6.67 10.67
C LEU A 21 2.25 -7.28 11.17
N TYR A 22 2.34 -8.41 11.90
CA TYR A 22 1.17 -9.04 12.53
C TYR A 22 0.44 -8.07 13.47
N LYS A 23 1.18 -7.35 14.35
CA LYS A 23 0.57 -6.35 15.23
C LYS A 23 -0.13 -5.23 14.47
N ILE A 24 0.48 -4.76 13.37
CA ILE A 24 -0.08 -3.68 12.55
C ILE A 24 -1.36 -4.11 11.83
N VAL A 25 -1.39 -5.31 11.22
CA VAL A 25 -2.57 -5.75 10.46
C VAL A 25 -3.81 -5.95 11.32
N TRP A 26 -3.64 -6.15 12.63
CA TRP A 26 -4.74 -6.27 13.59
C TRP A 26 -5.15 -4.94 14.24
N GLN A 27 -4.50 -3.83 13.92
CA GLN A 27 -4.93 -2.51 14.39
C GLN A 27 -6.26 -2.10 13.75
N LYS A 28 -7.09 -1.34 14.48
CA LYS A 28 -8.44 -0.97 14.06
C LYS A 28 -8.49 -0.28 12.69
N ASN A 29 -7.54 0.60 12.41
CA ASN A 29 -7.45 1.33 11.15
C ASN A 29 -7.21 0.39 9.95
N VAL A 30 -6.40 -0.67 10.13
CA VAL A 30 -6.13 -1.67 9.08
C VAL A 30 -7.32 -2.61 8.93
N VAL A 31 -7.79 -3.20 10.02
CA VAL A 31 -8.98 -4.09 10.03
C VAL A 31 -10.19 -3.38 9.40
N ARG A 32 -10.34 -2.10 9.64
CA ARG A 32 -11.47 -1.31 9.16
C ARG A 32 -11.55 -1.22 7.64
N PHE A 33 -10.42 -1.02 6.95
CA PHE A 33 -10.39 -0.73 5.51
C PHE A 33 -9.63 -1.77 4.69
N MET A 34 -8.92 -2.68 5.34
CA MET A 34 -8.09 -3.71 4.72
C MET A 34 -8.23 -5.04 5.48
N LYS A 35 -9.47 -5.43 5.76
CA LYS A 35 -9.84 -6.57 6.61
C LYS A 35 -9.21 -7.89 6.16
N ASP A 36 -9.07 -8.10 4.85
CA ASP A 36 -8.50 -9.32 4.30
C ASP A 36 -7.07 -9.58 4.81
N TRP A 37 -6.32 -8.51 5.12
CA TRP A 37 -4.98 -8.65 5.67
C TRP A 37 -4.99 -9.29 7.07
N SER A 38 -5.90 -8.87 7.93
CA SER A 38 -6.04 -9.47 9.26
C SER A 38 -6.65 -10.87 9.18
N GLU A 39 -7.71 -11.07 8.41
CA GLU A 39 -8.38 -12.36 8.29
C GLU A 39 -7.48 -13.46 7.72
N ASN A 40 -6.59 -13.10 6.78
CA ASN A 40 -5.61 -14.02 6.20
C ASN A 40 -4.32 -14.16 7.03
N SER A 41 -4.21 -13.47 8.16
CA SER A 41 -3.00 -13.45 8.99
C SER A 41 -3.32 -13.77 10.44
N PRO A 42 -3.72 -15.02 10.77
CA PRO A 42 -4.08 -15.43 12.13
C PRO A 42 -2.90 -15.48 13.10
N ASN A 43 -1.66 -15.50 12.61
CA ASN A 43 -0.43 -15.50 13.40
C ASN A 43 0.74 -14.90 12.58
N PRO A 44 1.89 -14.58 13.20
CA PRO A 44 3.03 -14.01 12.47
C PRO A 44 3.55 -14.88 11.34
N GLN A 45 3.51 -16.21 11.48
CA GLN A 45 4.00 -17.16 10.47
C GLN A 45 3.14 -17.18 9.21
N SER A 46 1.94 -16.62 9.25
CA SER A 46 1.09 -16.45 8.06
C SER A 46 1.78 -15.65 6.93
N PHE A 47 2.80 -14.85 7.26
CA PHE A 47 3.59 -14.09 6.29
C PHE A 47 4.76 -14.87 5.68
N ASP A 48 5.07 -16.09 6.16
CA ASP A 48 6.23 -16.88 5.68
C ASP A 48 6.21 -17.10 4.18
N GLY A 49 5.12 -17.68 3.67
CA GLY A 49 4.97 -17.95 2.24
C GLY A 49 5.05 -16.69 1.37
N TYR A 50 4.49 -15.59 1.86
CA TYR A 50 4.53 -14.31 1.18
C TYR A 50 5.96 -13.74 1.13
N ILE A 51 6.68 -13.77 2.26
CA ILE A 51 8.07 -13.31 2.33
C ILE A 51 8.97 -14.17 1.46
N ASP A 52 8.82 -15.51 1.50
CA ASP A 52 9.62 -16.42 0.68
C ASP A 52 9.36 -16.20 -0.81
N TRP A 53 8.09 -16.04 -1.22
CA TRP A 53 7.75 -15.71 -2.60
C TRP A 53 8.40 -14.38 -3.03
N HIS A 54 8.32 -13.33 -2.21
CA HIS A 54 8.97 -12.05 -2.49
C HIS A 54 10.47 -12.16 -2.68
N GLN A 55 11.16 -13.03 -1.91
CA GLN A 55 12.59 -13.27 -2.07
C GLN A 55 12.93 -13.88 -3.44
N THR A 56 12.02 -14.67 -4.03
CA THR A 56 12.23 -15.19 -5.40
C THR A 56 12.04 -14.12 -6.46
N GLN A 57 11.30 -13.05 -6.15
CA GLN A 57 10.96 -11.94 -7.07
C GLN A 57 11.74 -10.65 -6.79
N LYS A 58 12.77 -10.70 -5.94
CA LYS A 58 13.50 -9.51 -5.47
C LYS A 58 14.10 -8.64 -6.59
N ASP A 59 14.49 -9.25 -7.69
CA ASP A 59 15.12 -8.58 -8.82
C ASP A 59 14.11 -8.21 -9.93
N SER A 60 12.84 -8.63 -9.81
CA SER A 60 11.79 -8.30 -10.76
C SER A 60 11.37 -6.83 -10.63
N THR A 61 11.35 -6.14 -11.77
CA THR A 61 10.81 -4.77 -11.90
C THR A 61 9.41 -4.75 -12.48
N ASP A 62 8.76 -5.91 -12.59
CA ASP A 62 7.39 -5.99 -13.07
C ASP A 62 6.43 -5.33 -12.06
N VAL A 63 5.84 -4.22 -12.47
CA VAL A 63 4.90 -3.42 -11.65
C VAL A 63 3.47 -3.98 -11.66
N TYR A 64 3.17 -4.95 -12.53
CA TYR A 64 1.88 -5.63 -12.57
C TYR A 64 1.80 -6.76 -11.55
N GLU A 65 2.94 -7.29 -11.10
CA GLU A 65 2.97 -8.25 -10.00
C GLU A 65 2.56 -7.59 -8.68
N CYS A 66 1.69 -8.23 -7.92
CA CYS A 66 1.25 -7.74 -6.62
C CYS A 66 2.38 -7.85 -5.58
N LYS A 67 3.06 -6.76 -5.32
CA LYS A 67 4.19 -6.69 -4.38
C LYS A 67 3.93 -5.71 -3.24
N ARG A 68 4.38 -6.09 -2.05
CA ARG A 68 4.33 -5.27 -0.84
C ARG A 68 5.73 -5.12 -0.25
N TYR A 69 6.06 -3.93 0.13
CA TYR A 69 7.35 -3.55 0.70
C TYR A 69 7.16 -3.03 2.11
N ALA A 70 8.12 -3.30 2.97
CA ALA A 70 8.22 -2.71 4.29
C ALA A 70 8.46 -1.19 4.16
N ILE A 71 7.75 -0.41 4.94
CA ILE A 71 8.10 0.98 5.24
C ILE A 71 8.80 0.96 6.58
N THR A 72 10.08 1.32 6.62
CA THR A 72 10.86 1.37 7.85
C THR A 72 11.43 2.76 8.11
N LEU A 73 11.61 3.09 9.40
CA LEU A 73 12.31 4.31 9.79
C LEU A 73 13.80 4.19 9.44
N LYS A 74 14.34 5.17 8.74
CA LYS A 74 15.72 5.14 8.23
C LYS A 74 16.78 4.95 9.32
N GLN A 75 16.55 5.51 10.51
CA GLN A 75 17.53 5.46 11.59
C GLN A 75 17.47 4.16 12.40
N GLU A 76 16.33 3.50 12.47
CA GLU A 76 16.09 2.37 13.38
C GLU A 76 15.83 1.05 12.64
N ASP A 77 15.63 1.10 11.31
CA ASP A 77 15.11 -0.03 10.49
C ASP A 77 13.83 -0.67 11.10
N LYS A 78 13.08 0.12 11.88
CA LYS A 78 11.83 -0.31 12.50
C LYS A 78 10.71 -0.29 11.48
N LEU A 79 10.01 -1.41 11.31
CA LEU A 79 8.81 -1.50 10.46
C LEU A 79 7.69 -0.63 11.06
N ILE A 80 7.17 0.28 10.26
CA ILE A 80 6.04 1.16 10.61
C ILE A 80 4.83 1.00 9.70
N GLY A 81 4.89 0.11 8.72
CA GLY A 81 3.80 -0.14 7.77
C GLY A 81 4.27 -0.77 6.49
N THR A 82 3.39 -0.81 5.51
CA THR A 82 3.71 -1.31 4.17
C THR A 82 3.20 -0.38 3.09
N VAL A 83 3.87 -0.40 1.94
CA VAL A 83 3.41 0.17 0.68
C VAL A 83 3.63 -0.87 -0.42
N GLY A 84 2.73 -0.93 -1.38
CA GLY A 84 2.84 -1.91 -2.46
C GLY A 84 2.18 -1.43 -3.75
N MET A 85 2.40 -2.20 -4.81
CA MET A 85 1.76 -2.02 -6.10
C MET A 85 1.38 -3.37 -6.69
N GLY A 86 0.52 -3.35 -7.68
CA GLY A 86 0.14 -4.51 -8.46
C GLY A 86 -1.04 -4.21 -9.37
N LEU A 87 -1.36 -5.17 -10.24
CA LEU A 87 -2.53 -5.10 -11.09
C LEU A 87 -3.81 -5.21 -10.25
N GLU A 88 -4.66 -4.20 -10.32
CA GLU A 88 -6.05 -4.32 -9.90
C GLU A 88 -6.82 -4.96 -11.06
N GLU A 89 -7.20 -6.24 -10.91
CA GLU A 89 -7.69 -7.07 -12.02
C GLU A 89 -9.02 -6.59 -12.59
N THR A 90 -9.91 -6.06 -11.74
CA THR A 90 -11.25 -5.62 -12.19
C THR A 90 -11.20 -4.34 -13.03
N LEU A 91 -10.19 -3.51 -12.79
CA LEU A 91 -9.95 -2.26 -13.52
C LEU A 91 -8.91 -2.44 -14.64
N ASN A 92 -8.11 -3.50 -14.57
CA ASN A 92 -6.94 -3.73 -15.43
C ASN A 92 -5.95 -2.55 -15.40
N GLU A 93 -5.71 -2.01 -14.19
CA GLU A 93 -4.85 -0.86 -13.95
C GLU A 93 -3.90 -1.15 -12.78
N VAL A 94 -2.71 -0.55 -12.79
CA VAL A 94 -1.75 -0.73 -11.69
C VAL A 94 -2.11 0.19 -10.52
N GLU A 95 -2.41 -0.42 -9.38
CA GLU A 95 -2.80 0.24 -8.15
C GLU A 95 -1.66 0.29 -7.15
N LEU A 96 -1.56 1.39 -6.41
CA LEU A 96 -0.82 1.47 -5.15
C LEU A 96 -1.73 1.19 -3.97
N ALA A 97 -1.19 0.54 -2.95
CA ALA A 97 -1.88 0.37 -1.69
C ALA A 97 -0.90 0.47 -0.51
N TYR A 98 -1.39 0.91 0.66
CA TYR A 98 -0.54 1.14 1.83
C TYR A 98 -1.34 1.09 3.12
N PHE A 99 -0.67 0.79 4.20
CA PHE A 99 -1.14 1.05 5.56
C PHE A 99 0.03 1.38 6.48
N LEU A 100 -0.25 2.08 7.56
CA LEU A 100 0.69 2.42 8.61
C LEU A 100 0.18 2.02 9.99
N ASP A 101 1.11 1.69 10.85
CA ASP A 101 0.93 1.62 12.28
C ASP A 101 0.33 2.93 12.81
N GLU A 102 -0.69 2.84 13.67
CA GLU A 102 -1.43 3.97 14.21
C GLU A 102 -0.53 5.00 14.90
N GLU A 103 0.54 4.55 15.57
CA GLU A 103 1.52 5.42 16.25
C GLU A 103 2.30 6.32 15.27
N TYR A 104 2.43 5.90 14.00
CA TYR A 104 3.21 6.62 12.99
C TYR A 104 2.36 7.40 12.00
N GLN A 105 1.04 7.37 12.16
CA GLN A 105 0.13 8.17 11.33
C GLN A 105 0.28 9.67 11.59
N ARG A 106 -0.25 10.49 10.66
CA ARG A 106 -0.25 11.97 10.72
C ARG A 106 1.13 12.63 10.70
N ASN A 107 2.20 11.87 10.47
CA ASN A 107 3.57 12.37 10.33
C ASN A 107 4.02 12.54 8.87
N GLY A 108 3.12 12.27 7.89
CA GLY A 108 3.44 12.35 6.46
C GLY A 108 4.21 11.16 5.91
N TYR A 109 4.47 10.11 6.69
CA TYR A 109 5.21 8.93 6.24
C TYR A 109 4.51 8.17 5.11
N ALA A 110 3.17 8.01 5.17
CA ALA A 110 2.42 7.39 4.08
C ALA A 110 2.58 8.17 2.76
N THR A 111 2.44 9.48 2.81
CA THR A 111 2.63 10.37 1.64
C THR A 111 4.04 10.22 1.06
N GLU A 112 5.06 10.20 1.92
CA GLU A 112 6.46 10.05 1.51
C GLU A 112 6.71 8.68 0.85
N ALA A 113 6.18 7.60 1.43
CA ALA A 113 6.32 6.24 0.91
C ALA A 113 5.59 6.07 -0.44
N VAL A 114 4.34 6.58 -0.54
CA VAL A 114 3.53 6.51 -1.78
C VAL A 114 4.22 7.26 -2.91
N LYS A 115 4.73 8.47 -2.66
CA LYS A 115 5.49 9.22 -3.66
C LYS A 115 6.72 8.46 -4.14
N ALA A 116 7.51 7.95 -3.20
CA ALA A 116 8.75 7.25 -3.52
C ALA A 116 8.51 5.96 -4.33
N LEU A 117 7.46 5.19 -3.99
CA LEU A 117 7.12 4.00 -4.75
C LEU A 117 6.56 4.36 -6.13
N PHE A 118 5.68 5.38 -6.23
CA PHE A 118 5.19 5.88 -7.50
C PHE A 118 6.34 6.28 -8.43
N ASP A 119 7.27 7.09 -7.96
CA ASP A 119 8.41 7.58 -8.74
C ASP A 119 9.30 6.42 -9.21
N TRP A 120 9.50 5.41 -8.36
CA TRP A 120 10.22 4.19 -8.73
C TRP A 120 9.48 3.41 -9.83
N CYS A 121 8.17 3.18 -9.69
CA CYS A 121 7.37 2.49 -10.69
C CYS A 121 7.42 3.20 -12.05
N MET A 122 7.28 4.53 -12.05
CA MET A 122 7.39 5.33 -13.28
C MET A 122 8.76 5.24 -13.93
N LYS A 123 9.82 5.06 -13.15
CA LYS A 123 11.19 4.92 -13.66
C LYS A 123 11.45 3.57 -14.32
N VAL A 124 10.86 2.49 -13.78
CA VAL A 124 11.17 1.11 -14.22
C VAL A 124 10.16 0.52 -15.20
N SER A 125 9.08 1.23 -15.49
CA SER A 125 8.01 0.78 -16.40
C SER A 125 7.64 1.87 -17.40
N ASP A 126 6.79 1.52 -18.37
CA ASP A 126 6.21 2.47 -19.33
C ASP A 126 4.79 2.91 -18.96
N LEU A 127 4.41 2.74 -17.69
CA LEU A 127 3.10 3.18 -17.21
C LEU A 127 2.92 4.69 -17.44
N LYS A 128 1.74 5.06 -17.90
CA LYS A 128 1.37 6.47 -18.05
C LYS A 128 0.87 7.08 -16.75
N TYR A 129 0.29 6.27 -15.89
CA TYR A 129 -0.26 6.64 -14.58
C TYR A 129 -0.38 5.42 -13.68
N MET A 130 -0.63 5.66 -12.42
CA MET A 130 -1.08 4.66 -11.43
C MET A 130 -2.32 5.16 -10.70
N ILE A 131 -3.05 4.24 -10.08
CA ILE A 131 -4.29 4.53 -9.39
C ILE A 131 -4.20 4.29 -7.88
N LEU A 132 -5.15 4.87 -7.17
CA LEU A 132 -5.53 4.52 -5.80
C LEU A 132 -7.04 4.42 -5.74
N THR A 133 -7.57 3.32 -5.21
CA THR A 133 -8.99 3.17 -4.92
C THR A 133 -9.19 3.24 -3.40
N ILE A 134 -10.00 4.20 -2.95
CA ILE A 134 -10.10 4.53 -1.52
C ILE A 134 -11.55 4.63 -1.12
N ASP A 135 -11.96 3.85 -0.11
CA ASP A 135 -13.27 4.02 0.52
C ASP A 135 -13.47 5.49 0.92
N SER A 136 -14.58 6.09 0.51
CA SER A 136 -14.84 7.52 0.76
C SER A 136 -14.96 7.88 2.24
N ALA A 137 -15.15 6.89 3.12
CA ALA A 137 -15.09 7.06 4.57
C ALA A 137 -13.65 7.15 5.10
N ASN A 138 -12.65 6.66 4.34
CA ASN A 138 -11.24 6.71 4.73
C ASN A 138 -10.61 8.07 4.42
N LYS A 139 -11.01 9.11 5.18
CA LYS A 139 -10.53 10.48 4.97
C LYS A 139 -9.02 10.63 5.08
N ALA A 140 -8.38 9.84 5.95
CA ALA A 140 -6.92 9.87 6.12
C ALA A 140 -6.20 9.40 4.84
N SER A 141 -6.71 8.34 4.21
CA SER A 141 -6.16 7.84 2.95
C SER A 141 -6.43 8.80 1.78
N CYS A 142 -7.65 9.39 1.69
CA CYS A 142 -7.96 10.41 0.69
C CYS A 142 -6.98 11.60 0.79
N TRP A 143 -6.76 12.09 1.99
CA TRP A 143 -5.81 13.19 2.22
C TRP A 143 -4.36 12.81 1.87
N THR A 144 -3.97 11.56 2.15
CA THR A 144 -2.64 11.04 1.77
C THR A 144 -2.48 11.00 0.24
N ALA A 145 -3.50 10.51 -0.49
CA ALA A 145 -3.52 10.46 -1.95
C ALA A 145 -3.33 11.87 -2.56
N GLU A 146 -4.12 12.84 -2.10
CA GLU A 146 -4.04 14.23 -2.57
C GLU A 146 -2.66 14.85 -2.29
N LYS A 147 -2.10 14.65 -1.09
CA LYS A 147 -0.75 15.13 -0.72
C LYS A 147 0.36 14.40 -1.48
N ALA A 148 0.12 13.18 -1.95
CA ALA A 148 1.04 12.45 -2.82
C ALA A 148 0.95 12.88 -4.29
N GLY A 149 0.01 13.78 -4.63
CA GLY A 149 -0.17 14.31 -5.98
C GLY A 149 -1.09 13.47 -6.85
N PHE A 150 -1.91 12.60 -6.23
CA PHE A 150 -3.00 11.94 -6.94
C PHE A 150 -4.21 12.88 -6.98
N GLU A 151 -4.86 12.94 -8.13
CA GLU A 151 -6.06 13.72 -8.35
C GLU A 151 -7.30 12.83 -8.32
N LEU A 152 -8.36 13.30 -7.66
CA LEU A 152 -9.65 12.60 -7.68
C LEU A 152 -10.19 12.63 -9.10
N PHE A 153 -10.16 11.47 -9.75
CA PHE A 153 -10.63 11.32 -11.12
C PHE A 153 -12.12 11.01 -11.18
N GLU A 154 -12.61 10.13 -10.29
CA GLU A 154 -13.99 9.68 -10.31
C GLU A 154 -14.47 9.23 -8.92
N LYS A 155 -15.79 9.35 -8.70
CA LYS A 155 -16.50 8.67 -7.60
C LYS A 155 -17.24 7.48 -8.19
N ARG A 156 -16.98 6.29 -7.66
CA ARG A 156 -17.61 5.05 -8.13
C ARG A 156 -18.49 4.45 -7.07
N TYR A 157 -19.63 3.93 -7.52
CA TYR A 157 -20.59 3.22 -6.67
C TYR A 157 -20.61 1.76 -7.12
N PRO A 158 -20.43 0.77 -6.22
CA PRO A 158 -20.55 -0.64 -6.58
C PRO A 158 -21.94 -0.94 -7.13
N VAL A 159 -22.01 -1.54 -8.30
CA VAL A 159 -23.29 -1.69 -9.03
C VAL A 159 -24.24 -2.70 -8.37
N ASN A 160 -23.71 -3.73 -7.69
CA ASN A 160 -24.55 -4.83 -7.20
C ASN A 160 -24.26 -5.30 -5.78
N HIS A 161 -23.11 -5.02 -5.20
CA HIS A 161 -22.75 -5.40 -3.83
C HIS A 161 -21.73 -4.42 -3.24
N LYS A 162 -21.90 -4.11 -1.96
CA LYS A 162 -20.87 -3.47 -1.17
C LYS A 162 -19.63 -4.36 -1.20
N GLN A 163 -18.50 -3.83 -1.62
CA GLN A 163 -17.26 -4.61 -1.54
C GLN A 163 -16.98 -5.01 -0.09
N PRO A 164 -16.42 -6.19 0.17
CA PRO A 164 -16.31 -6.75 1.54
C PRO A 164 -15.66 -5.81 2.56
N ASN A 165 -14.78 -4.93 2.10
CA ASN A 165 -13.99 -4.03 2.95
C ASN A 165 -14.48 -2.57 2.92
N MET A 166 -15.63 -2.28 2.30
CA MET A 166 -16.16 -0.91 2.23
C MET A 166 -17.06 -0.59 3.42
N GLU A 167 -16.80 0.53 4.08
CA GLU A 167 -17.70 1.11 5.08
C GLU A 167 -18.74 2.07 4.47
N SER A 168 -18.39 2.71 3.37
CA SER A 168 -19.26 3.64 2.66
C SER A 168 -19.89 3.02 1.41
N ASP A 169 -20.86 3.72 0.82
CA ASP A 169 -21.53 3.27 -0.41
C ASP A 169 -20.74 3.63 -1.67
N CYS A 170 -19.62 4.32 -1.55
CA CYS A 170 -18.79 4.69 -2.69
C CYS A 170 -17.31 4.68 -2.34
N TYR A 171 -16.49 4.50 -3.37
CA TYR A 171 -15.05 4.71 -3.28
C TYR A 171 -14.62 5.82 -4.23
N TYR A 172 -13.52 6.45 -3.87
CA TYR A 172 -12.85 7.46 -4.67
C TYR A 172 -11.76 6.80 -5.49
N TYR A 173 -11.79 7.06 -6.78
CA TYR A 173 -10.81 6.61 -7.73
C TYR A 173 -9.90 7.79 -8.06
N TYR A 174 -8.63 7.65 -7.67
CA TYR A 174 -7.59 8.66 -7.85
C TYR A 174 -6.62 8.22 -8.93
N ARG A 175 -6.10 9.17 -9.70
CA ARG A 175 -5.02 8.97 -10.66
C ARG A 175 -3.86 9.91 -10.39
N LYS A 176 -2.65 9.42 -10.67
CA LYS A 176 -1.46 10.24 -10.79
C LYS A 176 -0.74 9.85 -12.08
N TYR A 177 -0.53 10.83 -12.95
CA TYR A 177 0.15 10.64 -14.23
C TYR A 177 1.66 10.79 -14.07
N ARG A 178 2.41 10.17 -14.99
CA ARG A 178 3.82 10.40 -15.19
C ARG A 178 4.03 11.86 -15.58
N GLU A 179 4.97 12.54 -14.95
CA GLU A 179 5.43 13.89 -15.34
C GLU A 179 6.40 13.81 -16.52
#